data_f4b5a73f36c547222113bda91531ebd3
#
_entry.id   f4b5a73f36c547222113bda91531ebd3
#
_cell.length_a   1.000
_cell.length_b   1.000
_cell.length_c   1.000
_cell.angle_alpha   90.00
_cell.angle_beta   90.00
_cell.angle_gamma   90.00
#
_symmetry.space_group_name_H-M   'P 1'
#
loop_
_entity.id
_entity.type
_entity.pdbx_description
1 polymer ?
#
loop_
_entity_poly.entity_id
_entity_poly.type
_entity_poly.pdbx_seq_one_letter_code
_entity_poly.pdbx_strand_id
1 'polypeptide(L)'
;MKMNIALKVCKAIIKVVGKKRQSLHEPFFGRKEIYYLKKSIKNNSVSTYGKETNKFENIIKNFTGAKYVHAIINGSAAIHLSLYLAGIDENSEVLIPGLNYIASTNATIQLKGTPHFIDVEEETLGPSTEKLENYL
;
A
#
# COMPACT_ATOMS: atom_id res chain seq x y z
N MET A 1 -10.35 42.52 2.99
CA MET A 1 -9.16 41.70 3.27
C MET A 1 -9.36 40.31 2.65
N LYS A 2 -8.57 39.93 1.63
CA LYS A 2 -8.72 38.63 0.98
C LYS A 2 -8.29 37.55 1.97
N MET A 3 -9.21 36.62 2.29
CA MET A 3 -8.93 35.50 3.19
C MET A 3 -7.82 34.63 2.58
N ASN A 4 -6.77 34.34 3.34
CA ASN A 4 -5.65 33.48 2.93
C ASN A 4 -6.18 32.11 2.45
N ILE A 5 -5.65 31.59 1.34
CA ILE A 5 -6.02 30.30 0.74
C ILE A 5 -5.92 29.18 1.78
N ALA A 6 -4.86 29.13 2.57
CA ALA A 6 -4.70 28.15 3.64
C ALA A 6 -5.88 28.16 4.61
N LEU A 7 -6.38 29.34 5.01
CA LEU A 7 -7.53 29.44 5.91
C LEU A 7 -8.83 28.95 5.26
N LYS A 8 -8.99 29.15 3.94
CA LYS A 8 -10.14 28.61 3.21
C LYS A 8 -10.10 27.09 3.17
N VAL A 9 -8.95 26.51 2.85
CA VAL A 9 -8.73 25.04 2.83
C VAL A 9 -8.98 24.45 4.21
N CYS A 10 -8.39 25.02 5.26
CA CYS A 10 -8.62 24.56 6.63
C CYS A 10 -10.10 24.60 7.03
N LYS A 11 -10.82 25.65 6.67
CA LYS A 11 -12.27 25.77 6.96
C LYS A 11 -13.07 24.71 6.21
N ALA A 12 -12.73 24.42 4.94
CA ALA A 12 -13.38 23.38 4.15
C ALA A 12 -13.14 21.98 4.76
N ILE A 13 -11.91 21.68 5.14
CA ILE A 13 -11.56 20.43 5.81
C ILE A 13 -12.32 20.30 7.14
N ILE A 14 -12.29 21.31 8.00
CA ILE A 14 -12.99 21.31 9.30
C ILE A 14 -14.51 21.10 9.14
N LYS A 15 -15.10 21.64 8.07
CA LYS A 15 -16.51 21.46 7.77
C LYS A 15 -16.89 20.01 7.52
N VAL A 16 -15.97 19.22 6.91
CA VAL A 16 -16.19 17.80 6.56
C VAL A 16 -15.84 16.89 7.73
N VAL A 17 -14.64 17.06 8.32
CA VAL A 17 -14.10 16.13 9.32
C VAL A 17 -14.32 16.58 10.77
N GLY A 18 -14.83 17.79 10.98
CA GLY A 18 -15.01 18.37 12.32
C GLY A 18 -13.74 19.00 12.89
N LYS A 19 -13.82 19.48 14.15
CA LYS A 19 -12.70 20.19 14.82
C LYS A 19 -11.75 19.25 15.59
N LYS A 20 -12.06 17.96 15.71
CA LYS A 20 -11.20 16.99 16.38
C LYS A 20 -9.98 16.68 15.51
N ARG A 21 -8.85 16.39 16.15
CA ARG A 21 -7.67 15.87 15.45
C ARG A 21 -8.06 14.59 14.74
N GLN A 22 -7.84 14.56 13.42
CA GLN A 22 -8.09 13.40 12.58
C GLN A 22 -6.76 12.85 12.09
N SER A 23 -6.66 11.54 12.08
CA SER A 23 -5.57 10.82 11.41
C SER A 23 -5.92 10.63 9.94
N LEU A 24 -4.94 10.71 9.03
CA LEU A 24 -5.18 10.48 7.60
C LEU A 24 -5.52 9.02 7.30
N HIS A 25 -4.94 8.10 8.08
CA HIS A 25 -5.07 6.65 7.88
C HIS A 25 -5.27 5.97 9.23
N GLU A 26 -6.44 6.16 9.83
CA GLU A 26 -6.77 5.50 11.08
C GLU A 26 -7.37 4.12 10.80
N PRO A 27 -6.73 3.02 11.24
CA PRO A 27 -7.28 1.69 11.04
C PRO A 27 -8.53 1.50 11.89
N PHE A 28 -9.54 0.86 11.33
CA PHE A 28 -10.73 0.46 12.04
C PHE A 28 -10.63 -1.01 12.45
N PHE A 29 -10.74 -1.29 13.75
CA PHE A 29 -10.76 -2.65 14.28
C PHE A 29 -12.14 -2.95 14.88
N GLY A 30 -12.73 -4.05 14.41
CA GLY A 30 -14.02 -4.53 14.90
C GLY A 30 -13.89 -5.70 15.88
N ARG A 31 -15.03 -6.31 16.19
CA ARG A 31 -15.07 -7.47 17.09
C ARG A 31 -14.41 -8.73 16.50
N LYS A 32 -14.41 -8.86 15.17
CA LYS A 32 -13.83 -10.03 14.47
C LYS A 32 -12.31 -10.04 14.57
N GLU A 33 -11.64 -8.91 14.36
CA GLU A 33 -10.20 -8.78 14.48
C GLU A 33 -9.73 -9.13 15.89
N ILE A 34 -10.41 -8.59 16.90
CA ILE A 34 -10.13 -8.88 18.32
C ILE A 34 -10.33 -10.38 18.63
N TYR A 35 -11.38 -10.99 18.09
CA TYR A 35 -11.63 -12.42 18.26
C TYR A 35 -10.51 -13.28 17.69
N TYR A 36 -10.09 -13.02 16.44
CA TYR A 36 -9.02 -13.78 15.79
C TYR A 36 -7.67 -13.59 16.46
N LEU A 37 -7.33 -12.38 16.91
CA LEU A 37 -6.11 -12.11 17.68
C LEU A 37 -6.10 -12.90 18.99
N LYS A 38 -7.19 -12.83 19.79
CA LYS A 38 -7.29 -13.61 21.02
C LYS A 38 -7.18 -15.11 20.76
N LYS A 39 -7.80 -15.61 19.70
CA LYS A 39 -7.72 -17.02 19.31
C LYS A 39 -6.30 -17.44 18.95
N SER A 40 -5.58 -16.62 18.18
CA SER A 40 -4.19 -16.88 17.80
C SER A 40 -3.27 -16.93 19.02
N ILE A 41 -3.41 -16.00 19.96
CA ILE A 41 -2.65 -15.99 21.21
C ILE A 41 -2.98 -17.23 22.05
N LYS A 42 -4.26 -17.55 22.24
CA LYS A 42 -4.69 -18.71 23.04
C LYS A 42 -4.16 -20.05 22.48
N ASN A 43 -4.00 -20.12 21.16
CA ASN A 43 -3.50 -21.31 20.47
C ASN A 43 -1.98 -21.30 20.27
N ASN A 44 -1.25 -20.37 20.85
CA ASN A 44 0.20 -20.15 20.64
C ASN A 44 0.58 -20.02 19.16
N SER A 45 -0.35 -19.55 18.31
CA SER A 45 -0.15 -19.37 16.86
C SER A 45 0.27 -17.92 16.57
N VAL A 46 1.39 -17.50 17.14
CA VAL A 46 1.93 -16.12 16.99
C VAL A 46 3.17 -16.04 16.10
N SER A 47 3.45 -17.12 15.36
CA SER A 47 4.57 -17.19 14.43
C SER A 47 4.09 -17.15 12.97
N THR A 48 5.03 -17.13 12.03
CA THR A 48 4.76 -17.21 10.59
C THR A 48 4.04 -18.49 10.18
N TYR A 49 4.16 -19.55 10.99
CA TYR A 49 3.43 -20.82 10.80
C TYR A 49 2.24 -20.86 11.74
N GLY A 50 1.02 -20.70 11.17
CA GLY A 50 -0.21 -20.80 11.95
C GLY A 50 -1.40 -21.18 11.08
N LYS A 51 -2.41 -21.81 11.71
CA LYS A 51 -3.65 -22.21 11.02
C LYS A 51 -4.35 -20.99 10.37
N GLU A 52 -4.28 -19.82 10.98
CA GLU A 52 -4.92 -18.62 10.45
C GLU A 52 -4.14 -18.06 9.25
N THR A 53 -2.80 -18.14 9.25
CA THR A 53 -1.96 -17.75 8.09
C THR A 53 -2.27 -18.64 6.89
N ASN A 54 -2.25 -19.96 7.07
CA ASN A 54 -2.58 -20.91 6.01
C ASN A 54 -4.01 -20.73 5.46
N LYS A 55 -4.95 -20.41 6.35
CA LYS A 55 -6.33 -20.12 5.96
C LYS A 55 -6.42 -18.83 5.13
N PHE A 56 -5.71 -17.79 5.53
CA PHE A 56 -5.62 -16.53 4.78
C PHE A 56 -5.05 -16.76 3.38
N GLU A 57 -3.91 -17.45 3.27
CA GLU A 57 -3.27 -17.76 1.99
C GLU A 57 -4.20 -18.57 1.07
N ASN A 58 -4.91 -19.57 1.62
CA ASN A 58 -5.87 -20.36 0.86
C ASN A 58 -7.10 -19.55 0.38
N ILE A 59 -7.60 -18.62 1.21
CA ILE A 59 -8.70 -17.72 0.81
C ILE A 59 -8.26 -16.84 -0.37
N ILE A 60 -7.09 -16.22 -0.28
CA ILE A 60 -6.56 -15.38 -1.34
C ILE A 60 -6.29 -16.20 -2.61
N LYS A 61 -5.69 -17.39 -2.47
CA LYS A 61 -5.48 -18.33 -3.57
C LYS A 61 -6.78 -18.66 -4.31
N ASN A 62 -7.84 -18.99 -3.58
CA ASN A 62 -9.13 -19.33 -4.17
C ASN A 62 -9.82 -18.13 -4.81
N PHE A 63 -9.66 -16.94 -4.23
CA PHE A 63 -10.26 -15.71 -4.74
C PHE A 63 -9.56 -15.22 -6.02
N THR A 64 -8.23 -15.31 -6.08
CA THR A 64 -7.43 -14.77 -7.19
C THR A 64 -7.13 -15.79 -8.28
N GLY A 65 -7.26 -17.10 -7.98
CA GLY A 65 -6.80 -18.18 -8.86
C GLY A 65 -5.27 -18.34 -8.89
N ALA A 66 -4.53 -17.60 -8.08
CA ALA A 66 -3.07 -17.68 -8.03
C ALA A 66 -2.61 -19.08 -7.61
N LYS A 67 -1.57 -19.60 -8.28
CA LYS A 67 -1.01 -20.93 -7.97
C LYS A 67 -0.34 -20.97 -6.59
N TYR A 68 0.34 -19.88 -6.22
CA TYR A 68 1.05 -19.71 -4.97
C TYR A 68 0.67 -18.39 -4.32
N VAL A 69 0.49 -18.40 -3.01
CA VAL A 69 0.20 -17.21 -2.20
C VAL A 69 1.01 -17.32 -0.91
N HIS A 70 1.71 -16.26 -0.56
CA HIS A 70 2.46 -16.16 0.69
C HIS A 70 2.08 -14.89 1.44
N ALA A 71 1.74 -15.05 2.71
CA ALA A 71 1.47 -13.94 3.60
C ALA A 71 2.79 -13.26 3.99
N ILE A 72 2.86 -11.95 3.80
CA ILE A 72 4.01 -11.12 4.13
C ILE A 72 3.62 -10.15 5.25
N ILE A 73 4.59 -9.74 6.06
CA ILE A 73 4.37 -8.94 7.26
C ILE A 73 3.72 -7.58 6.98
N ASN A 74 4.01 -6.96 5.84
CA ASN A 74 3.39 -5.70 5.38
C ASN A 74 3.59 -5.51 3.88
N GLY A 75 2.89 -4.51 3.31
CA GLY A 75 2.97 -4.18 1.88
C GLY A 75 4.35 -3.74 1.42
N SER A 76 5.12 -3.04 2.24
CA SER A 76 6.48 -2.59 1.87
C SER A 76 7.41 -3.79 1.65
N ALA A 77 7.37 -4.77 2.55
CA ALA A 77 8.13 -6.01 2.42
C ALA A 77 7.65 -6.84 1.20
N ALA A 78 6.33 -6.84 0.94
CA ALA A 78 5.78 -7.53 -0.23
C ALA A 78 6.26 -6.91 -1.54
N ILE A 79 6.25 -5.58 -1.66
CA ILE A 79 6.76 -4.87 -2.84
C ILE A 79 8.25 -5.15 -3.03
N HIS A 80 9.05 -5.04 -1.97
CA HIS A 80 10.49 -5.32 -2.04
C HIS A 80 10.76 -6.75 -2.54
N LEU A 81 10.10 -7.75 -1.95
CA LEU A 81 10.24 -9.15 -2.37
C LEU A 81 9.78 -9.36 -3.81
N SER A 82 8.69 -8.72 -4.23
CA SER A 82 8.20 -8.83 -5.61
C SER A 82 9.19 -8.26 -6.62
N LEU A 83 9.76 -7.09 -6.34
CA LEU A 83 10.78 -6.48 -7.20
C LEU A 83 12.07 -7.33 -7.23
N TYR A 84 12.49 -7.86 -6.09
CA TYR A 84 13.62 -8.79 -6.02
C TYR A 84 13.40 -10.04 -6.89
N LEU A 85 12.22 -10.66 -6.78
CA LEU A 85 11.87 -11.83 -7.60
C LEU A 85 11.70 -11.50 -9.10
N ALA A 86 11.36 -10.27 -9.43
CA ALA A 86 11.35 -9.77 -10.80
C ALA A 86 12.77 -9.51 -11.37
N GLY A 87 13.81 -9.61 -10.53
CA GLY A 87 15.19 -9.45 -10.94
C GLY A 87 15.64 -8.00 -11.04
N ILE A 88 15.02 -7.08 -10.30
CA ILE A 88 15.41 -5.67 -10.29
C ILE A 88 16.83 -5.52 -9.74
N ASP A 89 17.67 -4.80 -10.47
CA ASP A 89 19.07 -4.53 -10.19
C ASP A 89 19.44 -3.06 -10.54
N GLU A 90 20.72 -2.75 -10.55
CA GLU A 90 21.27 -1.40 -10.84
C GLU A 90 21.06 -0.94 -12.29
N ASN A 91 20.74 -1.85 -13.22
CA ASN A 91 20.44 -1.56 -14.63
C ASN A 91 18.93 -1.47 -14.90
N SER A 92 18.12 -1.66 -13.88
CA SER A 92 16.67 -1.72 -13.98
C SER A 92 16.03 -0.38 -13.66
N GLU A 93 15.00 -0.02 -14.41
CA GLU A 93 14.13 1.11 -14.14
C GLU A 93 12.75 0.60 -13.74
N VAL A 94 12.17 1.18 -12.69
CA VAL A 94 10.84 0.82 -12.18
C VAL A 94 9.91 2.01 -12.32
N LEU A 95 8.87 1.85 -13.13
CA LEU A 95 7.86 2.87 -13.37
C LEU A 95 6.90 2.95 -12.16
N ILE A 96 6.80 4.12 -11.55
CA ILE A 96 6.04 4.34 -10.31
C ILE A 96 5.12 5.54 -10.50
N PRO A 97 3.81 5.44 -10.19
CA PRO A 97 2.94 6.61 -10.19
C PRO A 97 3.48 7.71 -9.26
N GLY A 98 3.50 8.96 -9.72
CA GLY A 98 3.97 10.10 -8.93
C GLY A 98 3.15 10.33 -7.66
N LEU A 99 1.85 9.99 -7.68
CA LEU A 99 0.97 9.98 -6.52
C LEU A 99 0.88 8.56 -5.95
N ASN A 100 1.83 8.21 -5.09
CA ASN A 100 1.88 6.88 -4.48
C ASN A 100 2.51 6.92 -3.08
N TYR A 101 2.33 5.85 -2.32
CA TYR A 101 3.05 5.67 -1.07
C TYR A 101 4.53 5.38 -1.33
N ILE A 102 5.41 5.96 -0.54
CA ILE A 102 6.87 5.93 -0.72
C ILE A 102 7.49 4.53 -0.74
N ALA A 103 6.76 3.49 -0.30
CA ALA A 103 7.26 2.13 -0.20
C ALA A 103 7.79 1.56 -1.53
N SER A 104 7.13 1.87 -2.66
CA SER A 104 7.55 1.41 -4.00
C SER A 104 8.90 2.01 -4.39
N THR A 105 9.06 3.31 -4.17
CA THR A 105 10.32 4.03 -4.41
C THR A 105 11.45 3.49 -3.54
N ASN A 106 11.19 3.33 -2.24
CA ASN A 106 12.20 2.81 -1.30
C ASN A 106 12.62 1.38 -1.65
N ALA A 107 11.68 0.51 -2.01
CA ALA A 107 11.98 -0.86 -2.40
C ALA A 107 12.85 -0.91 -3.66
N THR A 108 12.57 -0.06 -4.65
CA THR A 108 13.37 0.06 -5.87
C THR A 108 14.81 0.50 -5.55
N ILE A 109 14.98 1.56 -4.75
CA ILE A 109 16.29 2.08 -4.36
C ILE A 109 17.09 1.04 -3.54
N GLN A 110 16.44 0.31 -2.63
CA GLN A 110 17.08 -0.75 -1.85
C GLN A 110 17.65 -1.88 -2.72
N LEU A 111 17.04 -2.14 -3.86
CA LEU A 111 17.52 -3.10 -4.86
C LEU A 111 18.47 -2.46 -5.89
N LYS A 112 18.87 -1.22 -5.67
CA LYS A 112 19.73 -0.41 -6.55
C LYS A 112 19.09 -0.05 -7.90
N GLY A 113 17.82 -0.35 -8.11
CA GLY A 113 17.09 0.07 -9.31
C GLY A 113 16.80 1.58 -9.30
N THR A 114 16.52 2.13 -10.46
CA THR A 114 16.17 3.54 -10.65
C THR A 114 14.65 3.71 -10.63
N PRO A 115 14.06 4.44 -9.66
CA PRO A 115 12.65 4.77 -9.71
C PRO A 115 12.38 5.86 -10.76
N HIS A 116 11.50 5.58 -11.70
CA HIS A 116 11.01 6.54 -12.67
C HIS A 116 9.56 6.92 -12.38
N PHE A 117 9.30 8.21 -12.15
CA PHE A 117 7.97 8.67 -11.79
C PHE A 117 7.14 8.97 -13.03
N ILE A 118 5.98 8.33 -13.12
CA ILE A 118 4.97 8.57 -14.14
C ILE A 118 3.91 9.51 -13.57
N ASP A 119 3.49 10.48 -14.36
CA ASP A 119 2.42 11.37 -13.97
C ASP A 119 1.08 10.65 -13.88
N VAL A 120 0.16 11.17 -13.09
CA VAL A 120 -1.16 10.62 -12.87
C VAL A 120 -2.21 11.34 -13.70
N GLU A 121 -3.29 10.67 -14.00
CA GLU A 121 -4.49 11.28 -14.58
C GLU A 121 -5.39 11.86 -13.48
N GLU A 122 -6.10 12.93 -13.78
CA GLU A 122 -6.89 13.65 -12.78
C GLU A 122 -8.15 12.90 -12.33
N GLU A 123 -8.74 12.07 -13.20
CA GLU A 123 -10.01 11.40 -12.93
C GLU A 123 -9.85 10.22 -11.94
N THR A 124 -8.87 9.36 -12.18
CA THR A 124 -8.68 8.13 -11.39
C THR A 124 -7.55 8.24 -10.36
N LEU A 125 -6.68 9.24 -10.49
CA LEU A 125 -5.42 9.39 -9.77
C LEU A 125 -4.46 8.20 -9.98
N GLY A 126 -4.73 7.37 -10.99
CA GLY A 126 -3.86 6.30 -11.46
C GLY A 126 -2.81 6.81 -12.44
N PRO A 127 -1.88 5.94 -12.90
CA PRO A 127 -0.90 6.31 -13.92
C PRO A 127 -1.58 6.80 -15.20
N SER A 128 -1.11 7.92 -15.76
CA SER A 128 -1.57 8.39 -17.05
C SER A 128 -1.05 7.48 -18.15
N THR A 129 -1.96 6.78 -18.84
CA THR A 129 -1.60 5.87 -19.95
C THR A 129 -1.01 6.63 -21.12
N GLU A 130 -1.54 7.83 -21.44
CA GLU A 130 -1.03 8.69 -22.50
C GLU A 130 0.42 9.13 -22.23
N LYS A 131 0.71 9.60 -21.01
CA LYS A 131 2.06 10.03 -20.64
C LYS A 131 3.04 8.86 -20.56
N LEU A 132 2.57 7.69 -20.16
CA LEU A 132 3.36 6.48 -20.14
C LEU A 132 3.72 6.04 -21.59
N GLU A 133 2.75 6.04 -22.51
CA GLU A 133 2.98 5.70 -23.93
C GLU A 133 4.00 6.65 -24.59
N ASN A 134 3.94 7.95 -24.26
CA ASN A 134 4.92 8.94 -24.76
C ASN A 134 6.32 8.77 -24.17
N TYR A 135 6.44 8.10 -23.02
CA TYR A 135 7.75 7.82 -22.39
C TYR A 135 8.40 6.55 -22.97
N LEU A 136 7.63 5.51 -23.26
CA LEU A 136 8.12 4.23 -23.78
C LEU A 136 8.46 4.31 -25.27
#